data_2b85eb343e5b2bc4c0f2ef81be9583b9
#
_entry.id   2b85eb343e5b2bc4c0f2ef81be9583b9
#
_cell.length_a   1.000
_cell.length_b   1.000
_cell.length_c   1.000
_cell.angle_alpha   90.00
_cell.angle_beta   90.00
_cell.angle_gamma   90.00
#
_symmetry.space_group_name_H-M   'P 1'
#
loop_
_entity.id
_entity.type
_entity.pdbx_description
1 polymer ?
#
loop_
_entity_poly.entity_id
_entity_poly.type
_entity_poly.pdbx_seq_one_letter_code
_entity_poly.pdbx_strand_id
1 'polypeptide(L)'
;MPAFRLPVRQLVEFLLRTGSIDSRFTGFDRANEGARIHRKLQKAAGEGYAAEVFLSGEREAAGIPFTIEGRADGIFTDEAGVTVIDEIKTTAVPADDIAEDMNPCHWAQGMVYGAICAQQRELETLDVRLTYYQIDTDEIIRYTRHFSAAELDAFLNDLLRQYLPWARRQLDWVEARDRSLGALQFPFPAYRPGQRALAG
;
A
#
# COMPACT_ATOMS: atom_id res chain seq x y z
N MET A 1 7.64 17.53 -14.25
CA MET A 1 6.74 16.38 -14.46
C MET A 1 5.85 16.23 -13.25
N PRO A 2 4.56 15.88 -13.37
CA PRO A 2 3.77 15.53 -12.20
C PRO A 2 4.35 14.27 -11.54
N ALA A 3 4.35 14.23 -10.19
CA ALA A 3 4.81 13.07 -9.45
C ALA A 3 3.90 11.86 -9.70
N PHE A 4 4.51 10.68 -9.81
CA PHE A 4 3.79 9.41 -9.95
C PHE A 4 3.17 9.06 -8.59
N ARG A 5 1.85 9.20 -8.45
CA ARG A 5 1.16 8.79 -7.22
C ARG A 5 0.98 7.28 -7.19
N LEU A 6 1.52 6.66 -6.17
CA LEU A 6 1.60 5.20 -6.07
C LEU A 6 1.14 4.73 -4.69
N PRO A 7 -0.08 4.19 -4.58
CA PRO A 7 -0.55 3.60 -3.35
C PRO A 7 0.35 2.43 -2.92
N VAL A 8 0.71 2.38 -1.62
CA VAL A 8 1.58 1.33 -1.05
C VAL A 8 1.12 -0.07 -1.45
N ARG A 9 -0.17 -0.36 -1.26
CA ARG A 9 -0.74 -1.65 -1.63
C ARG A 9 -0.58 -1.97 -3.12
N GLN A 10 -0.79 -0.99 -3.99
CA GLN A 10 -0.65 -1.18 -5.44
C GLN A 10 0.80 -1.49 -5.83
N LEU A 11 1.77 -0.75 -5.28
CA LEU A 11 3.20 -1.00 -5.52
C LEU A 11 3.59 -2.42 -5.13
N VAL A 12 3.24 -2.81 -3.90
CA VAL A 12 3.59 -4.10 -3.32
C VAL A 12 2.92 -5.26 -4.06
N GLU A 13 1.61 -5.19 -4.28
CA GLU A 13 0.88 -6.25 -4.98
C GLU A 13 1.31 -6.38 -6.45
N PHE A 14 1.64 -5.28 -7.11
CA PHE A 14 2.12 -5.31 -8.50
C PHE A 14 3.44 -6.04 -8.65
N LEU A 15 4.36 -5.89 -7.70
CA LEU A 15 5.71 -6.45 -7.78
C LEU A 15 5.84 -7.82 -7.12
N LEU A 16 5.16 -8.04 -6.00
CA LEU A 16 5.41 -9.18 -5.11
C LEU A 16 4.27 -10.19 -5.04
N ARG A 17 3.11 -9.88 -5.63
CA ARG A 17 2.00 -10.83 -5.63
C ARG A 17 2.36 -12.06 -6.45
N THR A 18 2.31 -13.21 -5.81
CA THR A 18 2.57 -14.51 -6.41
C THR A 18 1.34 -15.41 -6.30
N GLY A 19 1.33 -16.52 -7.03
CA GLY A 19 0.26 -17.50 -7.01
C GLY A 19 -0.64 -17.46 -8.25
N SER A 20 -1.62 -18.35 -8.28
CA SER A 20 -2.57 -18.48 -9.38
C SER A 20 -3.65 -17.37 -9.31
N ILE A 21 -4.17 -16.98 -10.46
CA ILE A 21 -5.34 -16.10 -10.52
C ILE A 21 -6.53 -16.87 -9.95
N ASP A 22 -7.02 -16.45 -8.79
CA ASP A 22 -8.24 -16.95 -8.21
C ASP A 22 -9.41 -16.09 -8.70
N SER A 23 -10.21 -16.63 -9.61
CA SER A 23 -11.41 -15.98 -10.15
C SER A 23 -12.65 -16.13 -9.27
N ARG A 24 -12.54 -16.85 -8.14
CA ARG A 24 -13.66 -16.97 -7.20
C ARG A 24 -13.95 -15.64 -6.55
N PHE A 25 -15.14 -15.14 -6.81
CA PHE A 25 -15.62 -13.91 -6.19
C PHE A 25 -15.88 -14.15 -4.69
N THR A 26 -15.00 -13.63 -3.87
CA THR A 26 -15.13 -13.71 -2.38
C THR A 26 -15.86 -12.49 -1.82
N GLY A 27 -17.02 -12.23 -2.30
CA GLY A 27 -18.06 -11.27 -1.97
C GLY A 27 -17.77 -10.05 -1.08
N PHE A 28 -18.62 -9.05 -1.18
CA PHE A 28 -18.67 -7.85 -0.32
C PHE A 28 -18.66 -8.16 1.18
N ASP A 29 -19.16 -9.32 1.60
CA ASP A 29 -19.25 -9.74 3.00
C ASP A 29 -17.88 -9.87 3.65
N ARG A 30 -16.87 -10.43 2.96
CA ARG A 30 -15.50 -10.57 3.52
C ARG A 30 -14.77 -9.24 3.68
N ALA A 31 -14.97 -8.28 2.76
CA ALA A 31 -14.36 -6.96 2.90
C ALA A 31 -14.95 -6.20 4.09
N ASN A 32 -16.27 -6.26 4.27
CA ASN A 32 -16.95 -5.65 5.40
C ASN A 32 -16.59 -6.31 6.72
N GLU A 33 -16.45 -7.63 6.74
CA GLU A 33 -16.01 -8.39 7.91
C GLU A 33 -14.57 -8.04 8.29
N GLY A 34 -13.65 -8.00 7.32
CA GLY A 34 -12.27 -7.56 7.53
C GLY A 34 -12.21 -6.18 8.16
N ALA A 35 -12.94 -5.20 7.60
CA ALA A 35 -12.97 -3.85 8.16
C ALA A 35 -13.57 -3.79 9.57
N ARG A 36 -14.53 -4.65 9.91
CA ARG A 36 -15.09 -4.76 11.26
C ARG A 36 -14.05 -5.32 12.24
N ILE A 37 -13.30 -6.35 11.82
CA ILE A 37 -12.24 -6.98 12.61
C ILE A 37 -11.10 -6.00 12.86
N HIS A 38 -10.63 -5.27 11.85
CA HIS A 38 -9.61 -4.24 12.01
C HIS A 38 -10.02 -3.24 13.09
N ARG A 39 -11.24 -2.67 13.01
CA ARG A 39 -11.74 -1.74 14.04
C ARG A 39 -11.84 -2.38 15.43
N LYS A 40 -12.22 -3.67 15.53
CA LYS A 40 -12.24 -4.42 16.80
C LYS A 40 -10.85 -4.49 17.41
N LEU A 41 -9.83 -4.88 16.64
CA LEU A 41 -8.45 -5.01 17.08
C LEU A 41 -7.83 -3.65 17.45
N GLN A 42 -8.01 -2.65 16.60
CA GLN A 42 -7.54 -1.28 16.82
C GLN A 42 -8.11 -0.69 18.12
N LYS A 43 -9.43 -0.90 18.38
CA LYS A 43 -10.06 -0.44 19.61
C LYS A 43 -9.56 -1.20 20.85
N ALA A 44 -9.29 -2.49 20.72
CA ALA A 44 -8.77 -3.33 21.80
C ALA A 44 -7.30 -3.05 22.14
N ALA A 45 -6.56 -2.44 21.23
CA ALA A 45 -5.14 -2.10 21.43
C ALA A 45 -4.94 -0.97 22.47
N GLY A 46 -5.99 -0.21 22.82
CA GLY A 46 -5.98 0.75 23.90
C GLY A 46 -5.38 2.13 23.55
N GLU A 47 -5.11 2.90 24.60
CA GLU A 47 -4.51 4.23 24.47
C GLU A 47 -3.08 4.14 23.95
N GLY A 48 -2.69 5.07 23.06
CA GLY A 48 -1.37 5.07 22.41
C GLY A 48 -1.30 4.32 21.08
N TYR A 49 -2.34 3.57 20.71
CA TYR A 49 -2.44 2.96 19.39
C TYR A 49 -3.13 3.91 18.40
N ALA A 50 -2.35 4.49 17.47
CA ALA A 50 -2.88 5.33 16.40
C ALA A 50 -3.35 4.44 15.25
N ALA A 51 -4.67 4.37 15.04
CA ALA A 51 -5.29 3.57 13.98
C ALA A 51 -5.38 4.35 12.66
N GLU A 52 -5.32 3.64 11.52
CA GLU A 52 -5.56 4.18 10.17
C GLU A 52 -4.68 5.41 9.86
N VAL A 53 -3.40 5.34 10.20
CA VAL A 53 -2.48 6.47 10.06
C VAL A 53 -2.12 6.68 8.60
N PHE A 54 -2.50 7.83 8.04
CA PHE A 54 -2.09 8.19 6.69
C PHE A 54 -0.61 8.56 6.67
N LEU A 55 0.12 7.90 5.79
CA LEU A 55 1.54 8.13 5.52
C LEU A 55 1.73 8.47 4.04
N SER A 56 2.59 9.44 3.75
CA SER A 56 2.95 9.83 2.38
C SER A 56 4.42 10.20 2.34
N GLY A 57 5.18 9.58 1.45
CA GLY A 57 6.61 9.83 1.27
C GLY A 57 6.95 10.15 -0.18
N GLU A 58 7.84 11.11 -0.38
CA GLU A 58 8.34 11.44 -1.70
C GLU A 58 9.67 10.72 -1.96
N ARG A 59 9.84 10.20 -3.15
CA ARG A 59 11.06 9.56 -3.64
C ARG A 59 11.31 9.94 -5.09
N GLU A 60 12.56 9.85 -5.49
CA GLU A 60 12.95 9.96 -6.89
C GLU A 60 13.72 8.71 -7.31
N ALA A 61 13.36 8.15 -8.44
CA ALA A 61 14.10 7.05 -9.06
C ALA A 61 14.32 7.32 -10.54
N ALA A 62 15.60 7.40 -10.93
CA ALA A 62 16.04 7.67 -12.31
C ALA A 62 15.33 8.88 -12.97
N GLY A 63 15.21 9.99 -12.24
CA GLY A 63 14.60 11.25 -12.68
C GLY A 63 13.08 11.26 -12.69
N ILE A 64 12.43 10.19 -12.20
CA ILE A 64 10.97 10.11 -12.08
C ILE A 64 10.61 10.35 -10.61
N PRO A 65 9.84 11.41 -10.29
CA PRO A 65 9.36 11.65 -8.94
C PRO A 65 8.16 10.73 -8.62
N PHE A 66 8.19 10.13 -7.44
CA PHE A 66 7.13 9.29 -6.90
C PHE A 66 6.61 9.87 -5.59
N THR A 67 5.29 9.86 -5.42
CA THR A 67 4.62 10.04 -4.13
C THR A 67 4.03 8.68 -3.73
N ILE A 68 4.63 8.04 -2.72
CA ILE A 68 4.16 6.75 -2.19
C ILE A 68 3.28 7.06 -0.99
N GLU A 69 2.03 6.60 -1.02
CA GLU A 69 1.05 6.98 0.00
C GLU A 69 0.12 5.82 0.37
N GLY A 70 -0.40 5.85 1.59
CA GLY A 70 -1.38 4.88 2.07
C GLY A 70 -1.72 5.05 3.54
N ARG A 71 -2.48 4.11 4.09
CA ARG A 71 -2.86 4.07 5.49
C ARG A 71 -2.29 2.82 6.13
N ALA A 72 -1.42 3.00 7.13
CA ALA A 72 -1.01 1.92 8.00
C ALA A 72 -2.16 1.56 8.94
N ASP A 73 -2.42 0.28 9.16
CA ASP A 73 -3.52 -0.17 10.03
C ASP A 73 -3.34 0.32 11.47
N GLY A 74 -2.09 0.37 11.94
CA GLY A 74 -1.77 0.91 13.24
C GLY A 74 -0.31 1.35 13.40
N ILE A 75 -0.10 2.36 14.26
CA ILE A 75 1.22 2.78 14.72
C ILE A 75 1.14 3.02 16.22
N PHE A 76 2.07 2.45 16.98
CA PHE A 76 2.15 2.65 18.42
C PHE A 76 3.60 2.60 18.88
N THR A 77 3.83 2.94 20.14
CA THR A 77 5.12 2.75 20.81
C THR A 77 4.98 1.64 21.82
N ASP A 78 5.85 0.66 21.80
CA ASP A 78 5.85 -0.44 22.74
C ASP A 78 6.39 -0.04 24.12
N GLU A 79 6.41 -1.01 25.08
CA GLU A 79 6.90 -0.78 26.44
C GLU A 79 8.40 -0.47 26.50
N ALA A 80 9.17 -0.85 25.49
CA ALA A 80 10.60 -0.53 25.37
C ALA A 80 10.86 0.84 24.73
N GLY A 81 9.80 1.54 24.29
CA GLY A 81 9.90 2.82 23.61
C GLY A 81 10.13 2.71 22.09
N VAL A 82 10.03 1.53 21.52
CA VAL A 82 10.21 1.29 20.09
C VAL A 82 8.92 1.59 19.33
N THR A 83 9.02 2.35 18.25
CA THR A 83 7.88 2.57 17.33
C THR A 83 7.58 1.28 16.56
N VAL A 84 6.32 0.87 16.55
CA VAL A 84 5.84 -0.33 15.85
C VAL A 84 4.83 0.05 14.79
N ILE A 85 5.04 -0.42 13.57
CA ILE A 85 4.05 -0.41 12.48
C ILE A 85 3.29 -1.72 12.54
N ASP A 86 1.98 -1.67 12.70
CA ASP A 86 1.12 -2.87 12.78
C ASP A 86 0.31 -3.02 11.50
N GLU A 87 0.49 -4.12 10.81
CA GLU A 87 -0.26 -4.48 9.60
C GLU A 87 -1.19 -5.65 9.93
N ILE A 88 -2.50 -5.42 9.89
CA ILE A 88 -3.53 -6.37 10.29
C ILE A 88 -4.06 -7.14 9.08
N LYS A 89 -4.16 -8.44 9.19
CA LYS A 89 -4.71 -9.32 8.16
C LYS A 89 -5.72 -10.29 8.74
N THR A 90 -6.86 -10.42 8.05
CA THR A 90 -7.85 -11.46 8.35
C THR A 90 -7.64 -12.66 7.43
N THR A 91 -7.75 -13.86 7.98
CA THR A 91 -7.55 -15.10 7.23
C THR A 91 -8.47 -16.22 7.71
N ALA A 92 -8.84 -17.12 6.79
CA ALA A 92 -9.51 -18.38 7.10
C ALA A 92 -8.52 -19.56 7.15
N VAL A 93 -7.22 -19.32 7.01
CA VAL A 93 -6.19 -20.33 7.19
C VAL A 93 -6.22 -20.79 8.66
N PRO A 94 -6.19 -22.11 8.96
CA PRO A 94 -6.11 -22.60 10.32
C PRO A 94 -4.94 -21.96 11.08
N ALA A 95 -5.13 -21.70 12.38
CA ALA A 95 -4.14 -20.96 13.17
C ALA A 95 -2.74 -21.62 13.16
N ASP A 96 -2.68 -22.93 13.22
CA ASP A 96 -1.44 -23.71 13.17
C ASP A 96 -0.71 -23.65 11.81
N ASP A 97 -1.43 -23.30 10.74
CA ASP A 97 -0.90 -23.18 9.38
C ASP A 97 -0.54 -21.73 9.02
N ILE A 98 -0.82 -20.77 9.90
CA ILE A 98 -0.44 -19.36 9.68
C ILE A 98 1.07 -19.24 9.89
N ALA A 99 1.80 -19.10 8.79
CA ALA A 99 3.24 -18.92 8.82
C ALA A 99 3.62 -17.44 8.67
N GLU A 100 4.77 -17.07 9.22
CA GLU A 100 5.31 -15.73 9.16
C GLU A 100 5.52 -15.23 7.72
N ASP A 101 5.88 -16.12 6.83
CA ASP A 101 6.22 -15.85 5.41
C ASP A 101 5.12 -16.28 4.42
N MET A 102 3.91 -16.58 4.90
CA MET A 102 2.84 -17.09 4.05
C MET A 102 2.45 -16.15 2.90
N ASN A 103 2.71 -14.85 3.04
CA ASN A 103 2.46 -13.88 1.98
C ASN A 103 3.48 -12.71 2.04
N PRO A 104 4.41 -12.64 1.08
CA PRO A 104 5.44 -11.60 1.05
C PRO A 104 4.88 -10.18 0.97
N CYS A 105 3.68 -10.00 0.41
CA CYS A 105 3.04 -8.69 0.32
C CYS A 105 2.70 -8.11 1.69
N HIS A 106 2.42 -8.93 2.70
CA HIS A 106 2.06 -8.45 4.03
C HIS A 106 3.25 -7.76 4.72
N TRP A 107 4.42 -8.41 4.73
CA TRP A 107 5.65 -7.80 5.24
C TRP A 107 6.03 -6.56 4.43
N ALA A 108 5.95 -6.64 3.11
CA ALA A 108 6.31 -5.53 2.24
C ALA A 108 5.45 -4.27 2.49
N GLN A 109 4.14 -4.42 2.76
CA GLN A 109 3.28 -3.30 3.12
C GLN A 109 3.76 -2.62 4.41
N GLY A 110 3.96 -3.40 5.47
CA GLY A 110 4.47 -2.89 6.75
C GLY A 110 5.85 -2.24 6.62
N MET A 111 6.76 -2.85 5.84
CA MET A 111 8.11 -2.30 5.59
C MET A 111 8.07 -0.97 4.83
N VAL A 112 7.21 -0.83 3.82
CA VAL A 112 7.05 0.44 3.09
C VAL A 112 6.47 1.52 4.00
N TYR A 113 5.46 1.21 4.82
CA TYR A 113 4.97 2.14 5.84
C TYR A 113 6.06 2.48 6.86
N GLY A 114 6.85 1.49 7.26
CA GLY A 114 8.01 1.68 8.13
C GLY A 114 9.03 2.66 7.55
N ALA A 115 9.38 2.52 6.26
CA ALA A 115 10.31 3.42 5.58
C ALA A 115 9.83 4.87 5.58
N ILE A 116 8.53 5.09 5.30
CA ILE A 116 7.93 6.43 5.29
C ILE A 116 7.88 7.00 6.72
N CYS A 117 7.44 6.19 7.69
CA CYS A 117 7.35 6.58 9.09
C CYS A 117 8.72 6.93 9.69
N ALA A 118 9.74 6.09 9.44
CA ALA A 118 11.11 6.32 9.90
C ALA A 118 11.65 7.66 9.39
N GLN A 119 11.46 7.95 8.11
CA GLN A 119 11.87 9.22 7.53
C GLN A 119 11.11 10.42 8.14
N GLN A 120 9.78 10.32 8.30
CA GLN A 120 8.98 11.43 8.82
C GLN A 120 9.23 11.74 10.29
N ARG A 121 9.60 10.73 11.09
CA ARG A 121 9.84 10.84 12.53
C ARG A 121 11.31 10.83 12.91
N GLU A 122 12.20 10.80 11.91
CA GLU A 122 13.67 10.76 12.11
C GLU A 122 14.11 9.61 13.02
N LEU A 123 13.51 8.40 12.81
CA LEU A 123 13.83 7.21 13.59
C LEU A 123 15.03 6.48 12.99
N GLU A 124 15.92 5.98 13.84
CA GLU A 124 17.03 5.11 13.43
C GLU A 124 16.56 3.66 13.23
N THR A 125 15.64 3.21 14.06
CA THR A 125 15.09 1.85 14.03
C THR A 125 13.59 1.86 14.35
N LEU A 126 12.89 0.83 13.92
CA LEU A 126 11.49 0.56 14.30
C LEU A 126 11.18 -0.93 14.10
N ASP A 127 10.05 -1.34 14.64
CA ASP A 127 9.53 -2.68 14.44
C ASP A 127 8.36 -2.67 13.43
N VAL A 128 8.29 -3.72 12.63
CA VAL A 128 7.11 -4.04 11.82
C VAL A 128 6.47 -5.29 12.42
N ARG A 129 5.17 -5.21 12.69
CA ARG A 129 4.38 -6.32 13.21
C ARG A 129 3.30 -6.72 12.22
N LEU A 130 3.19 -8.01 11.93
CA LEU A 130 2.04 -8.60 11.27
C LEU A 130 1.09 -9.17 12.33
N THR A 131 -0.17 -8.73 12.29
CA THR A 131 -1.23 -9.23 13.16
C THR A 131 -2.25 -9.98 12.32
N TYR A 132 -2.24 -11.30 12.38
CA TYR A 132 -3.22 -12.17 11.75
C TYR A 132 -4.37 -12.43 12.68
N TYR A 133 -5.59 -12.28 12.18
CA TYR A 133 -6.82 -12.66 12.86
C TYR A 133 -7.46 -13.82 12.09
N GLN A 134 -7.57 -14.98 12.73
CA GLN A 134 -8.25 -16.14 12.19
C GLN A 134 -9.76 -15.98 12.41
N ILE A 135 -10.55 -15.99 11.31
CA ILE A 135 -11.95 -15.57 11.32
C ILE A 135 -12.91 -16.59 11.96
N ASP A 136 -12.54 -17.88 11.99
CA ASP A 136 -13.42 -18.93 12.50
C ASP A 136 -13.20 -19.20 14.00
N THR A 137 -11.98 -18.94 14.52
CA THR A 137 -11.59 -19.23 15.92
C THR A 137 -11.36 -17.97 16.76
N ASP A 138 -11.38 -16.79 16.16
CA ASP A 138 -11.05 -15.51 16.81
C ASP A 138 -9.58 -15.43 17.31
N GLU A 139 -8.71 -16.36 16.91
CA GLU A 139 -7.31 -16.39 17.33
C GLU A 139 -6.50 -15.28 16.67
N ILE A 140 -5.54 -14.76 17.42
CA ILE A 140 -4.65 -13.70 16.98
C ILE A 140 -3.22 -14.18 17.04
N ILE A 141 -2.58 -14.23 15.88
CA ILE A 141 -1.17 -14.61 15.73
C ILE A 141 -0.37 -13.38 15.34
N ARG A 142 0.76 -13.12 15.99
CA ARG A 142 1.60 -11.96 15.73
C ARG A 142 3.03 -12.37 15.44
N TYR A 143 3.60 -11.73 14.42
CA TYR A 143 5.02 -11.82 14.08
C TYR A 143 5.59 -10.40 14.07
N THR A 144 6.76 -10.23 14.71
CA THR A 144 7.42 -8.92 14.79
C THR A 144 8.85 -9.05 14.29
N ARG A 145 9.28 -8.09 13.45
CA ARG A 145 10.67 -7.98 12.99
C ARG A 145 11.17 -6.58 13.25
N HIS A 146 12.42 -6.52 13.70
CA HIS A 146 13.14 -5.28 13.92
C HIS A 146 13.88 -4.86 12.65
N PHE A 147 13.82 -3.56 12.31
CA PHE A 147 14.49 -3.01 11.15
C PHE A 147 15.18 -1.69 11.49
N SER A 148 16.33 -1.44 10.87
CA SER A 148 16.88 -0.11 10.75
C SER A 148 16.17 0.71 9.68
N ALA A 149 16.14 2.03 9.84
CA ALA A 149 15.62 2.94 8.81
C ALA A 149 16.34 2.76 7.46
N ALA A 150 17.65 2.46 7.50
CA ALA A 150 18.45 2.23 6.30
C ALA A 150 18.02 0.96 5.53
N GLU A 151 17.69 -0.13 6.23
CA GLU A 151 17.17 -1.35 5.60
C GLU A 151 15.81 -1.11 4.95
N LEU A 152 14.93 -0.40 5.64
CA LEU A 152 13.59 -0.06 5.13
C LEU A 152 13.65 0.88 3.92
N ASP A 153 14.52 1.89 3.96
CA ASP A 153 14.74 2.80 2.84
C ASP A 153 15.35 2.07 1.63
N ALA A 154 16.34 1.20 1.86
CA ALA A 154 16.91 0.37 0.81
C ALA A 154 15.87 -0.55 0.17
N PHE A 155 14.99 -1.15 0.96
CA PHE A 155 13.88 -1.99 0.48
C PHE A 155 12.90 -1.19 -0.40
N LEU A 156 12.45 -0.02 0.07
CA LEU A 156 11.54 0.84 -0.71
C LEU A 156 12.19 1.29 -2.02
N ASN A 157 13.45 1.70 -1.99
CA ASN A 157 14.19 2.11 -3.18
C ASN A 157 14.38 0.95 -4.16
N ASP A 158 14.51 -0.28 -3.67
CA ASP A 158 14.57 -1.47 -4.53
C ASP A 158 13.23 -1.74 -5.22
N LEU A 159 12.10 -1.65 -4.51
CA LEU A 159 10.78 -1.76 -5.11
C LEU A 159 10.57 -0.70 -6.20
N LEU A 160 10.98 0.55 -5.96
CA LEU A 160 10.86 1.61 -6.95
C LEU A 160 11.72 1.33 -8.19
N ARG A 161 12.95 0.83 -8.02
CA ARG A 161 13.79 0.41 -9.15
C ARG A 161 13.14 -0.68 -9.99
N GLN A 162 12.51 -1.66 -9.34
CA GLN A 162 11.77 -2.72 -10.04
C GLN A 162 10.52 -2.18 -10.77
N TYR A 163 9.88 -1.14 -10.23
CA TYR A 163 8.70 -0.51 -10.82
C TYR A 163 9.04 0.44 -12.00
N LEU A 164 10.27 0.94 -12.09
CA LEU A 164 10.71 1.93 -13.09
C LEU A 164 10.36 1.57 -14.54
N PRO A 165 10.56 0.33 -15.04
CA PRO A 165 10.22 -0.01 -16.43
C PRO A 165 8.74 0.24 -16.73
N TRP A 166 7.87 -0.07 -15.76
CA TRP A 166 6.44 0.17 -15.88
C TRP A 166 6.11 1.68 -15.83
N ALA A 167 6.70 2.41 -14.90
CA ALA A 167 6.51 3.86 -14.80
C ALA A 167 6.91 4.59 -16.08
N ARG A 168 8.05 4.26 -16.66
CA ARG A 168 8.51 4.81 -17.95
C ARG A 168 7.52 4.53 -19.08
N ARG A 169 7.09 3.27 -19.20
CA ARG A 169 6.10 2.86 -20.21
C ARG A 169 4.79 3.62 -20.07
N GLN A 170 4.34 3.90 -18.84
CA GLN A 170 3.14 4.71 -18.58
C GLN A 170 3.33 6.16 -19.03
N LEU A 171 4.48 6.76 -18.74
CA LEU A 171 4.80 8.12 -19.17
C LEU A 171 4.86 8.23 -20.69
N ASP A 172 5.55 7.31 -21.37
CA ASP A 172 5.65 7.26 -22.83
C ASP A 172 4.26 7.10 -23.47
N TRP A 173 3.42 6.25 -22.86
CA TRP A 173 2.06 6.05 -23.34
C TRP A 173 1.18 7.28 -23.15
N VAL A 174 1.27 7.95 -22.00
CA VAL A 174 0.54 9.20 -21.73
C VAL A 174 0.95 10.28 -22.75
N GLU A 175 2.25 10.43 -22.99
CA GLU A 175 2.74 11.38 -23.99
C GLU A 175 2.24 11.06 -25.40
N ALA A 176 2.29 9.80 -25.82
CA ALA A 176 1.80 9.37 -27.11
C ALA A 176 0.28 9.57 -27.27
N ARG A 177 -0.47 9.25 -26.20
CA ARG A 177 -1.92 9.48 -26.13
C ARG A 177 -2.25 10.97 -26.28
N ASP A 178 -1.61 11.81 -25.46
CA ASP A 178 -1.90 13.25 -25.43
C ASP A 178 -1.52 13.92 -26.76
N ARG A 179 -0.43 13.50 -27.40
CA ARG A 179 -0.06 13.93 -28.75
C ARG A 179 -1.14 13.51 -29.77
N SER A 180 -1.61 12.29 -29.70
CA SER A 180 -2.67 11.77 -30.56
C SER A 180 -4.00 12.52 -30.34
N LEU A 181 -4.37 12.78 -29.09
CA LEU A 181 -5.59 13.52 -28.74
C LEU A 181 -5.50 14.97 -29.21
N GLY A 182 -4.34 15.62 -29.10
CA GLY A 182 -4.12 16.99 -29.58
C GLY A 182 -4.28 17.14 -31.10
N ALA A 183 -4.09 16.04 -31.86
CA ALA A 183 -4.29 16.01 -33.30
C ALA A 183 -5.74 15.72 -33.73
N LEU A 184 -6.60 15.30 -32.79
CA LEU A 184 -8.01 14.97 -33.08
C LEU A 184 -8.80 16.24 -33.41
N GLN A 185 -9.45 16.21 -34.54
CA GLN A 185 -10.44 17.22 -34.90
C GLN A 185 -11.83 16.73 -34.60
N PHE A 186 -12.70 17.62 -34.17
CA PHE A 186 -14.10 17.25 -33.96
C PHE A 186 -14.72 16.82 -35.30
N PRO A 187 -15.30 15.59 -35.41
CA PRO A 187 -15.65 15.01 -36.71
C PRO A 187 -16.90 15.61 -37.37
N PHE A 188 -17.54 16.56 -36.71
CA PHE A 188 -18.75 17.23 -37.22
C PHE A 188 -18.51 18.73 -37.42
N PRO A 189 -19.26 19.38 -38.33
CA PRO A 189 -19.09 20.80 -38.62
C PRO A 189 -19.40 21.74 -37.44
N ALA A 190 -20.22 21.31 -36.48
CA ALA A 190 -20.59 22.06 -35.28
C ALA A 190 -20.93 21.16 -34.10
N TYR A 191 -20.74 21.67 -32.89
CA TYR A 191 -21.19 21.04 -31.67
C TYR A 191 -22.71 21.17 -31.51
N ARG A 192 -23.34 20.16 -30.96
CA ARG A 192 -24.74 20.27 -30.50
C ARG A 192 -24.82 21.19 -29.27
N PRO A 193 -25.98 21.88 -29.04
CA PRO A 193 -26.17 22.70 -27.85
C PRO A 193 -25.82 21.90 -26.56
N GLY A 194 -24.98 22.49 -25.71
CA GLY A 194 -24.49 21.88 -24.45
C GLY A 194 -23.33 20.87 -24.59
N GLN A 195 -23.04 20.33 -25.78
CA GLN A 195 -22.01 19.30 -25.96
C GLN A 195 -20.61 19.82 -25.62
N ARG A 196 -20.30 21.07 -25.95
CA ARG A 196 -18.99 21.68 -25.65
C ARG A 196 -18.80 21.93 -24.15
N ALA A 197 -19.88 22.23 -23.43
CA ALA A 197 -19.85 22.44 -21.98
C ALA A 197 -19.66 21.14 -21.19
N LEU A 198 -20.00 19.99 -21.81
CA LEU A 198 -19.82 18.67 -21.20
C LEU A 198 -18.42 18.07 -21.49
N ALA A 199 -17.72 18.57 -22.49
CA ALA A 199 -16.44 18.04 -22.96
C ALA A 199 -15.23 18.88 -22.48
N GLY A 200 -15.46 20.01 -21.81
CA GLY A 200 -14.42 20.96 -21.36
C GLY A 200 -14.09 20.86 -19.88
#